data_598eaa8a61af26e5d6db73c1f6e3e679
#
_entry.id   598eaa8a61af26e5d6db73c1f6e3e679
#
_cell.length_a   1.000
_cell.length_b   1.000
_cell.length_c   1.000
_cell.angle_alpha   90.00
_cell.angle_beta   90.00
_cell.angle_gamma   90.00
#
_symmetry.space_group_name_H-M   'P 1'
#
loop_
_entity.id
_entity.type
_entity.pdbx_description
1 polymer ?
#
loop_
_entity_poly.entity_id
_entity_poly.type
_entity_poly.pdbx_seq_one_letter_code
_entity_poly.pdbx_strand_id
1 'polypeptide(L)'
;MGYYVNTTESLIFIPKDKFEDCYKAMCKLNERDELKSGGGWNSSGISSGSPRPEGMDYHPAKWFSWMDANYPEKCKSMEDILFELGFEGIAYDEEGNLTDLCYSNKIGSEEHFFQAIAPFVKEGSYVTWSGEDNSMWQWYFNGKEMVTKSAHITWSE
;
A
#
# COMPACT_ATOMS: atom_id res chain seq x y z
N MET A 1 -15.50 -8.00 -10.54
CA MET A 1 -15.55 -6.54 -10.76
C MET A 1 -14.73 -5.84 -9.71
N GLY A 2 -14.20 -4.69 -10.03
CA GLY A 2 -13.46 -3.87 -9.09
C GLY A 2 -13.70 -2.41 -9.36
N TYR A 3 -13.25 -1.58 -8.46
CA TYR A 3 -13.36 -0.13 -8.57
C TYR A 3 -12.00 0.41 -9.04
N TYR A 4 -11.98 1.04 -10.20
CA TYR A 4 -10.74 1.57 -10.78
C TYR A 4 -10.39 2.92 -10.19
N VAL A 5 -9.12 3.07 -9.83
CA VAL A 5 -8.57 4.30 -9.28
C VAL A 5 -7.26 4.63 -9.99
N ASN A 6 -6.90 5.89 -9.99
CA ASN A 6 -5.60 6.32 -10.49
C ASN A 6 -5.09 7.50 -9.69
N THR A 7 -3.78 7.61 -9.63
CA THR A 7 -3.12 8.78 -9.05
C THR A 7 -3.19 9.92 -10.06
N THR A 8 -3.46 11.13 -9.59
CA THR A 8 -3.51 12.32 -10.45
C THR A 8 -2.33 13.23 -10.18
N GLU A 9 -2.14 13.61 -8.94
CA GLU A 9 -1.04 14.46 -8.53
C GLU A 9 -0.44 13.87 -7.27
N SER A 10 0.87 13.78 -7.23
CA SER A 10 1.54 13.31 -6.03
C SER A 10 2.81 14.12 -5.80
N LEU A 11 3.06 14.41 -4.54
CA LEU A 11 4.29 15.02 -4.08
C LEU A 11 4.73 14.19 -2.88
N ILE A 12 5.34 13.06 -3.17
CA ILE A 12 5.76 12.13 -2.12
C ILE A 12 7.27 12.07 -2.09
N PHE A 13 7.83 12.05 -0.89
CA PHE A 13 9.26 11.95 -0.71
C PHE A 13 9.57 10.89 0.35
N ILE A 14 10.27 9.84 -0.07
CA ILE A 14 10.77 8.80 0.83
C ILE A 14 12.28 8.82 0.72
N PRO A 15 13.00 9.18 1.81
CA PRO A 15 14.45 9.20 1.77
C PRO A 15 15.00 7.80 1.47
N LYS A 16 16.04 7.75 0.67
CA LYS A 16 16.68 6.50 0.28
C LYS A 16 17.10 5.68 1.50
N ASP A 17 17.60 6.34 2.55
CA ASP A 17 18.05 5.66 3.76
C ASP A 17 16.89 5.09 4.60
N LYS A 18 15.65 5.34 4.20
CA LYS A 18 14.45 4.79 4.84
C LYS A 18 13.82 3.64 4.07
N PHE A 19 14.34 3.29 2.89
CA PHE A 19 13.76 2.22 2.07
C PHE A 19 13.75 0.88 2.81
N GLU A 20 14.81 0.58 3.53
CA GLU A 20 14.88 -0.66 4.31
C GLU A 20 13.87 -0.67 5.45
N ASP A 21 13.70 0.47 6.13
CA ASP A 21 12.69 0.60 7.20
C ASP A 21 11.29 0.44 6.62
N CYS A 22 11.03 1.01 5.45
CA CYS A 22 9.75 0.85 4.75
C CYS A 22 9.51 -0.62 4.39
N TYR A 23 10.53 -1.27 3.85
CA TYR A 23 10.44 -2.68 3.49
C TYR A 23 10.10 -3.54 4.70
N LYS A 24 10.80 -3.33 5.81
CA LYS A 24 10.54 -4.08 7.06
C LYS A 24 9.13 -3.84 7.58
N ALA A 25 8.66 -2.60 7.55
CA ALA A 25 7.32 -2.26 7.99
C ALA A 25 6.26 -2.93 7.13
N MET A 26 6.46 -2.94 5.81
CA MET A 26 5.55 -3.60 4.88
C MET A 26 5.55 -5.11 5.08
N CYS A 27 6.70 -5.71 5.35
CA CYS A 27 6.80 -7.14 5.62
C CYS A 27 6.08 -7.50 6.93
N LYS A 28 6.28 -6.70 7.97
CA LYS A 28 5.64 -6.92 9.26
C LYS A 28 4.12 -6.80 9.17
N LEU A 29 3.63 -5.99 8.26
CA LEU A 29 2.20 -5.84 8.02
C LEU A 29 1.55 -7.19 7.69
N ASN A 30 2.27 -8.12 7.12
CA ASN A 30 1.73 -9.44 6.77
C ASN A 30 1.26 -10.25 7.98
N GLU A 31 1.68 -9.86 9.17
CA GLU A 31 1.21 -10.50 10.42
C GLU A 31 -0.19 -10.03 10.81
N ARG A 32 -0.70 -8.97 10.19
CA ARG A 32 -1.99 -8.37 10.49
C ARG A 32 -3.10 -8.99 9.64
N ASP A 33 -3.43 -10.26 9.90
CA ASP A 33 -4.41 -11.02 9.10
C ASP A 33 -5.79 -10.38 9.10
N GLU A 34 -6.13 -9.64 10.15
CA GLU A 34 -7.43 -8.98 10.25
C GLU A 34 -7.64 -7.88 9.21
N LEU A 35 -6.56 -7.37 8.61
CA LEU A 35 -6.64 -6.33 7.59
C LEU A 35 -6.72 -6.90 6.17
N LYS A 36 -6.50 -8.20 6.01
CA LYS A 36 -6.45 -8.84 4.69
C LYS A 36 -7.85 -9.03 4.11
N SER A 37 -7.97 -8.81 2.80
CA SER A 37 -9.25 -8.86 2.10
C SER A 37 -9.47 -10.15 1.32
N GLY A 38 -8.39 -10.82 0.92
CA GLY A 38 -8.46 -12.07 0.19
C GLY A 38 -8.37 -13.27 1.10
N GLY A 39 -8.86 -14.42 0.62
CA GLY A 39 -8.75 -15.63 1.38
C GLY A 39 -9.54 -16.76 0.77
N GLY A 40 -9.21 -18.00 1.15
CA GLY A 40 -9.85 -19.19 0.64
C GLY A 40 -9.19 -20.45 1.15
N TRP A 41 -9.45 -21.54 0.44
CA TRP A 41 -8.82 -22.83 0.71
C TRP A 41 -7.47 -22.88 -0.01
N ASN A 42 -6.48 -23.43 0.66
CA ASN A 42 -5.20 -23.73 0.03
C ASN A 42 -4.98 -25.24 -0.03
N SER A 43 -3.84 -25.65 -0.61
CA SER A 43 -3.50 -27.06 -0.78
C SER A 43 -3.30 -27.81 0.55
N SER A 44 -3.13 -27.09 1.64
CA SER A 44 -2.99 -27.67 2.98
C SER A 44 -4.33 -27.91 3.67
N GLY A 45 -5.44 -27.52 3.02
CA GLY A 45 -6.78 -27.64 3.61
C GLY A 45 -7.13 -26.57 4.62
N ILE A 46 -6.32 -25.54 4.75
CA ILE A 46 -6.56 -24.43 5.65
C ILE A 46 -7.41 -23.39 4.94
N SER A 47 -8.54 -23.02 5.53
CA SER A 47 -9.40 -21.97 4.97
C SER A 47 -9.12 -20.63 5.64
N SER A 48 -9.55 -19.57 4.97
CA SER A 48 -9.41 -18.20 5.50
C SER A 48 -10.17 -17.98 6.82
N GLY A 49 -11.17 -18.83 7.11
CA GLY A 49 -11.91 -18.75 8.36
C GLY A 49 -11.27 -19.51 9.52
N SER A 50 -10.23 -20.27 9.27
CA SER A 50 -9.53 -21.05 10.30
C SER A 50 -8.60 -20.15 11.12
N PRO A 51 -8.26 -20.53 12.36
CA PRO A 51 -7.24 -19.83 13.13
C PRO A 51 -5.88 -19.91 12.43
N ARG A 52 -5.02 -18.95 12.71
CA ARG A 52 -3.64 -18.97 12.20
C ARG A 52 -2.94 -20.24 12.68
N PRO A 53 -2.27 -20.97 11.77
CA PRO A 53 -1.52 -22.16 12.17
C PRO A 53 -0.44 -21.82 13.19
N GLU A 54 -0.21 -22.74 14.12
CA GLU A 54 0.81 -22.58 15.14
C GLU A 54 2.20 -22.45 14.52
N GLY A 55 2.99 -21.51 15.03
CA GLY A 55 4.36 -21.30 14.56
C GLY A 55 4.49 -20.44 13.32
N MET A 56 3.39 -19.91 12.81
CA MET A 56 3.43 -19.04 11.62
C MET A 56 3.11 -17.60 12.00
N ASP A 57 3.83 -16.69 11.38
CA ASP A 57 3.63 -15.26 11.60
C ASP A 57 2.46 -14.69 10.81
N TYR A 58 1.96 -15.44 9.85
CA TYR A 58 0.86 -15.02 8.98
C TYR A 58 -0.06 -16.21 8.70
N HIS A 59 -1.29 -15.92 8.27
CA HIS A 59 -2.26 -16.95 7.90
C HIS A 59 -2.10 -17.30 6.41
N PRO A 60 -1.72 -18.54 6.08
CA PRO A 60 -1.40 -18.91 4.69
C PRO A 60 -2.58 -18.88 3.73
N ALA A 61 -3.82 -18.87 4.23
CA ALA A 61 -5.01 -18.79 3.40
C ALA A 61 -5.61 -17.38 3.32
N LYS A 62 -4.92 -16.37 3.84
CA LYS A 62 -5.33 -14.97 3.77
C LYS A 62 -4.24 -14.14 3.12
N TRP A 63 -4.65 -13.17 2.31
CA TRP A 63 -3.72 -12.29 1.62
C TRP A 63 -4.30 -10.89 1.43
N PHE A 64 -3.42 -9.92 1.30
CA PHE A 64 -3.81 -8.60 0.83
C PHE A 64 -4.07 -8.66 -0.67
N SER A 65 -4.99 -7.85 -1.16
CA SER A 65 -5.28 -7.79 -2.60
C SER A 65 -4.00 -7.57 -3.40
N TRP A 66 -3.83 -8.38 -4.45
CA TRP A 66 -2.70 -8.38 -5.38
C TRP A 66 -1.41 -8.98 -4.80
N MET A 67 -1.38 -9.34 -3.52
CA MET A 67 -0.19 -9.87 -2.88
C MET A 67 -0.29 -11.36 -2.63
N ASP A 68 0.84 -12.04 -2.68
CA ASP A 68 0.95 -13.42 -2.23
C ASP A 68 0.80 -13.45 -0.70
N ALA A 69 0.25 -14.53 -0.15
CA ALA A 69 0.12 -14.66 1.30
C ALA A 69 1.49 -14.61 2.00
N ASN A 70 2.55 -14.96 1.28
CA ASN A 70 3.92 -14.97 1.77
C ASN A 70 4.80 -13.96 1.01
N TYR A 71 4.28 -12.78 0.74
CA TYR A 71 5.04 -11.79 -0.01
C TYR A 71 6.36 -11.36 0.65
N PRO A 72 6.52 -11.39 1.99
CA PRO A 72 7.81 -11.02 2.58
C PRO A 72 8.99 -11.88 2.11
N GLU A 73 8.75 -13.14 1.76
CA GLU A 73 9.79 -14.00 1.21
C GLU A 73 9.98 -13.81 -0.29
N LYS A 74 8.94 -13.37 -0.99
CA LYS A 74 8.97 -13.24 -2.44
C LYS A 74 9.45 -11.87 -2.90
N CYS A 75 9.18 -10.84 -2.13
CA CYS A 75 9.62 -9.48 -2.41
C CYS A 75 10.90 -9.19 -1.63
N LYS A 76 11.91 -8.67 -2.30
CA LYS A 76 13.23 -8.44 -1.71
C LYS A 76 13.48 -6.98 -1.35
N SER A 77 12.58 -6.08 -1.74
CA SER A 77 12.73 -4.65 -1.52
C SER A 77 11.37 -3.98 -1.41
N MET A 78 11.37 -2.74 -0.93
CA MET A 78 10.16 -1.91 -0.91
C MET A 78 9.57 -1.79 -2.32
N GLU A 79 10.42 -1.60 -3.32
CA GLU A 79 9.98 -1.46 -4.71
C GLU A 79 9.30 -2.72 -5.23
N ASP A 80 9.82 -3.90 -4.88
CA ASP A 80 9.18 -5.16 -5.27
C ASP A 80 7.76 -5.23 -4.74
N ILE A 81 7.56 -4.80 -3.49
CA ILE A 81 6.23 -4.79 -2.87
C ILE A 81 5.32 -3.79 -3.60
N LEU A 82 5.83 -2.61 -3.92
CA LEU A 82 5.06 -1.59 -4.63
C LEU A 82 4.63 -2.09 -6.01
N PHE A 83 5.52 -2.77 -6.74
CA PHE A 83 5.17 -3.35 -8.04
C PHE A 83 4.11 -4.44 -7.91
N GLU A 84 4.21 -5.29 -6.91
CA GLU A 84 3.19 -6.32 -6.68
C GLU A 84 1.82 -5.70 -6.36
N LEU A 85 1.81 -4.60 -5.60
CA LEU A 85 0.58 -3.87 -5.30
C LEU A 85 -0.05 -3.25 -6.54
N GLY A 86 0.74 -3.03 -7.59
CA GLY A 86 0.26 -2.46 -8.85
C GLY A 86 0.78 -1.06 -9.16
N PHE A 87 1.69 -0.53 -8.35
CA PHE A 87 2.31 0.76 -8.66
C PHE A 87 3.27 0.62 -9.82
N GLU A 88 3.23 1.57 -10.71
CA GLU A 88 4.13 1.68 -11.86
C GLU A 88 4.71 3.10 -11.88
N GLY A 89 5.73 3.31 -12.66
CA GLY A 89 6.27 4.65 -12.82
C GLY A 89 6.86 5.25 -11.56
N ILE A 90 7.59 4.46 -10.77
CA ILE A 90 8.29 4.96 -9.59
C ILE A 90 9.45 5.83 -10.05
N ALA A 91 9.53 7.06 -9.56
CA ALA A 91 10.58 8.00 -9.91
C ALA A 91 11.48 8.31 -8.73
N TYR A 92 12.73 8.63 -9.03
CA TYR A 92 13.76 8.93 -8.03
C TYR A 92 14.46 10.23 -8.41
N ASP A 93 14.98 10.93 -7.41
CA ASP A 93 15.83 12.08 -7.65
C ASP A 93 17.29 11.65 -7.89
N GLU A 94 18.19 12.61 -8.06
CA GLU A 94 19.60 12.32 -8.32
C GLU A 94 20.29 11.59 -7.17
N GLU A 95 19.78 11.75 -5.96
CA GLU A 95 20.33 11.10 -4.77
C GLU A 95 19.70 9.73 -4.50
N GLY A 96 18.73 9.32 -5.33
CA GLY A 96 18.07 8.03 -5.19
C GLY A 96 16.89 8.02 -4.26
N ASN A 97 16.41 9.18 -3.80
CA ASN A 97 15.20 9.26 -3.00
C ASN A 97 13.98 9.05 -3.88
N LEU A 98 12.94 8.41 -3.37
CA LEU A 98 11.70 8.23 -4.11
C LEU A 98 10.92 9.54 -4.10
N THR A 99 10.58 10.04 -5.29
CA THR A 99 9.92 11.36 -5.44
C THR A 99 8.57 11.30 -6.12
N ASP A 100 8.22 10.19 -6.75
CA ASP A 100 6.91 10.05 -7.38
C ASP A 100 6.57 8.57 -7.58
N LEU A 101 5.28 8.30 -7.72
CA LEU A 101 4.78 6.99 -8.05
C LEU A 101 3.41 7.13 -8.73
N CYS A 102 3.08 6.15 -9.56
CA CYS A 102 1.83 6.15 -10.31
C CYS A 102 1.07 4.86 -10.08
N TYR A 103 -0.23 4.96 -10.03
CA TYR A 103 -1.13 3.83 -9.93
C TYR A 103 -2.31 4.03 -10.88
N SER A 104 -2.65 3.00 -11.64
CA SER A 104 -3.82 3.02 -12.50
C SER A 104 -4.33 1.58 -12.62
N ASN A 105 -5.20 1.18 -11.71
CA ASN A 105 -5.72 -0.17 -11.66
C ASN A 105 -6.91 -0.23 -10.70
N LYS A 106 -7.42 -1.42 -10.46
CA LYS A 106 -8.45 -1.62 -9.45
C LYS A 106 -7.89 -1.37 -8.06
N ILE A 107 -8.71 -0.76 -7.21
CA ILE A 107 -8.32 -0.51 -5.83
C ILE A 107 -8.10 -1.84 -5.11
N GLY A 108 -7.08 -1.90 -4.28
CA GLY A 108 -6.71 -3.07 -3.49
C GLY A 108 -6.43 -2.69 -2.05
N SER A 109 -5.34 -3.23 -1.52
CA SER A 109 -4.96 -3.00 -0.12
C SER A 109 -3.84 -1.99 0.07
N GLU A 110 -3.56 -1.16 -0.93
CA GLU A 110 -2.43 -0.22 -0.92
C GLU A 110 -2.47 0.73 0.27
N GLU A 111 -3.64 1.10 0.74
CA GLU A 111 -3.78 2.01 1.88
C GLU A 111 -3.07 1.47 3.12
N HIS A 112 -3.24 0.19 3.41
CA HIS A 112 -2.61 -0.43 4.58
C HIS A 112 -1.09 -0.39 4.49
N PHE A 113 -0.55 -0.58 3.30
CA PHE A 113 0.90 -0.56 3.08
C PHE A 113 1.46 0.84 3.29
N PHE A 114 0.76 1.86 2.80
CA PHE A 114 1.21 3.24 2.97
C PHE A 114 1.01 3.74 4.39
N GLN A 115 0.01 3.26 5.11
CA GLN A 115 -0.12 3.53 6.53
C GLN A 115 1.06 2.94 7.32
N ALA A 116 1.51 1.76 6.92
CA ALA A 116 2.63 1.09 7.58
C ALA A 116 3.94 1.87 7.44
N ILE A 117 4.15 2.52 6.29
CA ILE A 117 5.40 3.26 6.03
C ILE A 117 5.29 4.74 6.37
N ALA A 118 4.14 5.21 6.80
CA ALA A 118 3.91 6.63 7.06
C ALA A 118 4.97 7.30 7.94
N PRO A 119 5.50 6.66 9.00
CA PRO A 119 6.55 7.30 9.82
C PRO A 119 7.85 7.59 9.07
N PHE A 120 8.05 6.95 7.93
CA PHE A 120 9.28 7.07 7.14
C PHE A 120 9.11 7.97 5.91
N VAL A 121 7.90 8.42 5.66
CA VAL A 121 7.59 9.33 4.55
C VAL A 121 7.71 10.76 5.04
N LYS A 122 8.35 11.62 4.25
CA LYS A 122 8.57 13.01 4.64
C LYS A 122 7.26 13.74 4.92
N GLU A 123 7.23 14.49 6.00
CA GLU A 123 6.09 15.34 6.34
C GLU A 123 5.76 16.31 5.18
N GLY A 124 4.48 16.43 4.88
CA GLY A 124 4.02 17.25 3.77
C GLY A 124 3.84 16.48 2.46
N SER A 125 4.28 15.22 2.42
CA SER A 125 4.06 14.38 1.25
C SER A 125 2.57 14.08 1.09
N TYR A 126 2.13 13.93 -0.17
CA TYR A 126 0.75 13.56 -0.45
C TYR A 126 0.64 12.79 -1.76
N VAL A 127 -0.42 12.00 -1.87
CA VAL A 127 -0.79 11.28 -3.10
C VAL A 127 -2.27 11.55 -3.33
N THR A 128 -2.61 12.10 -4.48
CA THR A 128 -3.99 12.41 -4.83
C THR A 128 -4.55 11.31 -5.74
N TRP A 129 -5.72 10.83 -5.38
CA TRP A 129 -6.41 9.74 -6.06
C TRP A 129 -7.69 10.22 -6.72
N SER A 130 -8.01 9.60 -7.85
CA SER A 130 -9.29 9.79 -8.55
C SER A 130 -9.91 8.43 -8.80
N GLY A 131 -11.19 8.28 -8.51
CA GLY A 131 -11.94 7.07 -8.76
C GLY A 131 -12.71 7.14 -10.07
N GLU A 132 -13.18 6.00 -10.54
CA GLU A 132 -13.92 5.91 -11.81
C GLU A 132 -15.27 6.64 -11.78
N ASP A 133 -15.78 6.96 -10.60
CA ASP A 133 -17.00 7.73 -10.40
C ASP A 133 -16.74 9.22 -10.19
N ASN A 134 -15.53 9.68 -10.52
CA ASN A 134 -15.07 11.06 -10.36
C ASN A 134 -14.89 11.49 -8.89
N SER A 135 -14.92 10.55 -7.96
CA SER A 135 -14.54 10.84 -6.57
C SER A 135 -13.05 11.15 -6.51
N MET A 136 -12.66 12.04 -5.61
CA MET A 136 -11.26 12.38 -5.39
C MET A 136 -10.96 12.38 -3.90
N TRP A 137 -9.80 11.85 -3.56
CA TRP A 137 -9.31 11.87 -2.18
C TRP A 137 -7.80 11.98 -2.20
N GLN A 138 -7.22 12.26 -1.03
CA GLN A 138 -5.78 12.47 -0.92
C GLN A 138 -5.26 11.77 0.33
N TRP A 139 -4.17 11.07 0.17
CA TRP A 139 -3.37 10.57 1.30
C TRP A 139 -2.37 11.66 1.65
N TYR A 140 -2.41 12.13 2.87
CA TYR A 140 -1.49 13.15 3.36
C TYR A 140 -0.65 12.58 4.50
N PHE A 141 0.64 12.82 4.45
CA PHE A 141 1.60 12.31 5.43
C PHE A 141 2.06 13.45 6.34
N ASN A 142 1.82 13.30 7.62
CA ASN A 142 2.13 14.35 8.59
C ASN A 142 3.44 14.12 9.36
N GLY A 143 4.27 13.18 8.88
CA GLY A 143 5.53 12.82 9.51
C GLY A 143 5.42 11.66 10.50
N LYS A 144 4.22 11.26 10.85
CA LYS A 144 3.95 10.15 11.77
C LYS A 144 2.95 9.16 11.20
N GLU A 145 1.90 9.66 10.60
CA GLU A 145 0.82 8.83 10.07
C GLU A 145 0.31 9.37 8.74
N MET A 146 -0.45 8.54 8.05
CA MET A 146 -1.12 8.92 6.82
C MET A 146 -2.58 9.21 7.12
N VAL A 147 -3.05 10.37 6.68
CA VAL A 147 -4.43 10.82 6.88
C VAL A 147 -5.11 10.88 5.51
N THR A 148 -6.31 10.34 5.40
CA THR A 148 -7.09 10.45 4.17
C THR A 148 -7.96 11.70 4.23
N LYS A 149 -7.87 12.53 3.19
CA LYS A 149 -8.65 13.75 3.04
C LYS A 149 -9.61 13.58 1.85
N SER A 150 -10.84 14.00 2.01
CA SER A 150 -11.84 13.99 0.94
C SER A 150 -11.87 15.35 0.25
N ALA A 151 -12.09 15.34 -1.07
CA ALA A 151 -12.22 16.57 -1.84
C ALA A 151 -13.62 17.14 -1.67
N HIS A 152 -13.70 18.46 -1.55
CA HIS A 152 -14.94 19.22 -1.53
C HIS A 152 -14.88 20.28 -2.62
N ILE A 153 -15.88 20.30 -3.47
CA ILE A 153 -15.98 21.28 -4.56
C ILE A 153 -17.01 22.30 -4.17
N THR A 154 -16.59 23.55 -4.11
CA THR A 154 -17.53 24.66 -3.87
C THR A 154 -17.44 25.62 -5.05
N TRP A 155 -18.60 26.13 -5.45
CA TRP A 155 -18.68 27.10 -6.52
C TRP A 155 -18.90 28.48 -5.93
N SER A 156 -18.09 29.46 -6.34
CA SER A 156 -18.23 30.85 -5.91
C SER A 156 -18.76 31.69 -7.05
N GLU A 157 -19.53 32.69 -6.72
CA GLU A 157 -20.05 33.66 -7.70
C GLU A 157 -19.01 34.67 -8.14
#